data_31f63daa6b3c2eb2e09734d3ded78b5a
#
_entry.id   31f63daa6b3c2eb2e09734d3ded78b5a
#
_cell.length_a   1.000
_cell.length_b   1.000
_cell.length_c   1.000
_cell.angle_alpha   90.00
_cell.angle_beta   90.00
_cell.angle_gamma   90.00
#
_symmetry.space_group_name_H-M   'P 1'
#
loop_
_entity.id
_entity.type
_entity.pdbx_description
1 polymer ?
#
loop_
_entity_poly.entity_id
_entity_poly.type
_entity_poly.pdbx_seq_one_letter_code
_entity_poly.pdbx_strand_id
1 'polypeptide(L)'
;MPIGSYSSFRDIIRQVLMHNPKTVLDLGIGHGINGAGIRNWLNVGIKENYKQTTLIGVEGFRQYHSPLWDCYDLVEITTIQDYLDNSNAQYDCILMTDVLEHFDKDEGNAIINKIVNTKLAPGGILLVSTPAVWIEQGAAYGNELETHRSLWHFTDFIGMPGVEIIKDGREDDMGYMMLVVKITKV
;
A
#
# COMPACT_ATOMS: atom_id res chain seq x y z
N MET A 1 -11.95 -5.73 -0.40
CA MET A 1 -11.68 -7.19 -0.38
C MET A 1 -10.22 -7.44 -0.06
N PRO A 2 -9.85 -8.38 0.79
CA PRO A 2 -8.46 -8.57 1.27
C PRO A 2 -7.46 -9.08 0.22
N ILE A 3 -7.86 -9.15 -1.04
CA ILE A 3 -7.02 -9.57 -2.16
C ILE A 3 -6.47 -8.41 -3.01
N GLY A 4 -6.84 -7.18 -2.68
CA GLY A 4 -6.47 -5.99 -3.46
C GLY A 4 -7.06 -5.97 -4.87
N SER A 5 -6.84 -4.87 -5.58
CA SER A 5 -7.32 -4.68 -6.95
C SER A 5 -6.29 -5.18 -7.96
N TYR A 6 -6.65 -6.17 -8.76
CA TYR A 6 -5.77 -6.74 -9.78
C TYR A 6 -5.20 -5.66 -10.74
N SER A 7 -6.00 -4.66 -11.08
CA SER A 7 -5.59 -3.64 -12.03
C SER A 7 -4.52 -2.67 -11.50
N SER A 8 -4.46 -2.45 -10.19
CA SER A 8 -3.42 -1.61 -9.56
C SER A 8 -2.14 -2.39 -9.25
N PHE A 9 -2.25 -3.70 -9.01
CA PHE A 9 -1.15 -4.57 -8.63
C PHE A 9 0.06 -4.46 -9.57
N ARG A 10 -0.17 -4.55 -10.90
CA ARG A 10 0.91 -4.44 -11.89
C ARG A 10 1.64 -3.09 -11.79
N ASP A 11 0.90 -2.00 -11.63
CA ASP A 11 1.48 -0.66 -11.59
C ASP A 11 2.26 -0.45 -10.28
N ILE A 12 1.74 -0.95 -9.15
CA ILE A 12 2.42 -0.96 -7.85
C ILE A 12 3.74 -1.74 -7.94
N ILE A 13 3.69 -3.00 -8.39
CA ILE A 13 4.90 -3.83 -8.50
C ILE A 13 5.93 -3.20 -9.44
N ARG A 14 5.49 -2.63 -10.57
CA ARG A 14 6.39 -1.90 -11.48
C ARG A 14 7.11 -0.75 -10.77
N GLN A 15 6.42 0.05 -9.97
CA GLN A 15 7.04 1.16 -9.22
C GLN A 15 8.04 0.63 -8.18
N VAL A 16 7.70 -0.45 -7.47
CA VAL A 16 8.62 -1.11 -6.54
C VAL A 16 9.89 -1.58 -7.25
N LEU A 17 9.76 -2.24 -8.41
CA LEU A 17 10.91 -2.70 -9.20
C LEU A 17 11.79 -1.54 -9.68
N MET A 18 11.18 -0.44 -10.15
CA MET A 18 11.93 0.74 -10.60
C MET A 18 12.67 1.42 -9.45
N HIS A 19 12.08 1.45 -8.26
CA HIS A 19 12.68 2.05 -7.07
C HIS A 19 13.76 1.15 -6.44
N ASN A 20 13.64 -0.16 -6.59
CA ASN A 20 14.56 -1.17 -6.07
C ASN A 20 14.87 -1.01 -4.55
N PRO A 21 13.84 -0.99 -3.68
CA PRO A 21 13.99 -0.70 -2.26
C PRO A 21 14.70 -1.83 -1.51
N LYS A 22 15.46 -1.48 -0.46
CA LYS A 22 16.02 -2.44 0.50
C LYS A 22 15.05 -2.76 1.63
N THR A 23 14.18 -1.81 1.96
CA THR A 23 13.18 -1.95 3.02
C THR A 23 11.80 -1.57 2.49
N VAL A 24 10.83 -2.45 2.69
CA VAL A 24 9.43 -2.22 2.30
C VAL A 24 8.53 -2.44 3.51
N LEU A 25 7.64 -1.50 3.75
CA LEU A 25 6.52 -1.63 4.66
C LEU A 25 5.23 -1.71 3.83
N ASP A 26 4.46 -2.76 4.02
CA ASP A 26 3.17 -2.97 3.37
C ASP A 26 2.06 -2.83 4.43
N LEU A 27 1.24 -1.80 4.30
CA LEU A 27 0.19 -1.44 5.25
C LEU A 27 -1.16 -1.97 4.76
N GLY A 28 -1.81 -2.83 5.54
CA GLY A 28 -3.05 -3.49 5.17
C GLY A 28 -2.80 -4.61 4.16
N ILE A 29 -1.97 -5.60 4.52
CA ILE A 29 -1.51 -6.62 3.57
C ILE A 29 -2.61 -7.57 3.07
N GLY A 30 -3.77 -7.63 3.74
CA GLY A 30 -4.82 -8.58 3.41
C GLY A 30 -4.28 -10.01 3.34
N HIS A 31 -4.47 -10.69 2.23
CA HIS A 31 -3.90 -12.03 2.00
C HIS A 31 -2.42 -12.05 1.62
N GLY A 32 -1.76 -10.87 1.41
CA GLY A 32 -0.32 -10.80 1.19
C GLY A 32 0.14 -10.85 -0.28
N ILE A 33 -0.72 -10.47 -1.23
CA ILE A 33 -0.41 -10.55 -2.67
C ILE A 33 0.78 -9.66 -3.06
N ASN A 34 0.91 -8.47 -2.47
CA ASN A 34 2.03 -7.57 -2.75
C ASN A 34 3.36 -8.19 -2.31
N GLY A 35 3.40 -8.82 -1.12
CA GLY A 35 4.58 -9.54 -0.64
C GLY A 35 5.00 -10.64 -1.59
N ALA A 36 4.08 -11.45 -2.07
CA ALA A 36 4.34 -12.48 -3.06
C ALA A 36 4.87 -11.88 -4.38
N GLY A 37 4.27 -10.78 -4.85
CA GLY A 37 4.74 -10.07 -6.04
C GLY A 37 6.16 -9.53 -5.87
N ILE A 38 6.47 -8.87 -4.77
CA ILE A 38 7.80 -8.33 -4.47
C ILE A 38 8.83 -9.46 -4.44
N ARG A 39 8.55 -10.56 -3.73
CA ARG A 39 9.46 -11.70 -3.69
C ARG A 39 9.69 -12.30 -5.08
N ASN A 40 8.63 -12.49 -5.85
CA ASN A 40 8.74 -13.11 -7.17
C ASN A 40 9.50 -12.22 -8.18
N TRP A 41 9.21 -10.94 -8.22
CA TRP A 41 9.73 -10.06 -9.28
C TRP A 41 11.01 -9.32 -8.88
N LEU A 42 11.15 -8.89 -7.63
CA LEU A 42 12.33 -8.15 -7.17
C LEU A 42 13.43 -9.07 -6.65
N ASN A 43 13.09 -10.11 -5.89
CA ASN A 43 14.07 -10.91 -5.18
C ASN A 43 14.38 -12.28 -5.81
N VAL A 44 13.41 -12.93 -6.49
CA VAL A 44 13.62 -14.24 -7.12
C VAL A 44 14.07 -14.11 -8.58
N GLY A 45 13.59 -13.09 -9.28
CA GLY A 45 13.95 -12.87 -10.70
C GLY A 45 15.47 -12.70 -10.92
N ILE A 46 16.21 -12.31 -9.89
CA ILE A 46 17.67 -12.21 -9.87
C ILE A 46 18.17 -13.02 -8.68
N LYS A 47 18.70 -14.23 -8.92
CA LYS A 47 19.15 -15.16 -7.87
C LYS A 47 20.05 -14.52 -6.80
N GLU A 48 20.85 -13.54 -7.19
CA GLU A 48 21.78 -12.81 -6.32
C GLU A 48 21.06 -11.88 -5.34
N ASN A 49 19.80 -11.52 -5.63
CA ASN A 49 18.99 -10.59 -4.82
C ASN A 49 17.90 -11.30 -3.98
N TYR A 50 17.93 -12.64 -3.91
CA TYR A 50 16.94 -13.38 -3.13
C TYR A 50 16.95 -12.95 -1.66
N LYS A 51 15.80 -12.44 -1.18
CA LYS A 51 15.62 -11.91 0.18
C LYS A 51 16.57 -10.74 0.58
N GLN A 52 17.08 -9.97 -0.37
CA GLN A 52 17.85 -8.76 -0.03
C GLN A 52 16.96 -7.61 0.44
N THR A 53 15.66 -7.62 0.05
CA THR A 53 14.68 -6.65 0.53
C THR A 53 14.06 -7.13 1.83
N THR A 54 14.17 -6.35 2.89
CA THR A 54 13.39 -6.57 4.12
C THR A 54 11.96 -6.13 3.88
N LEU A 55 11.02 -7.04 4.05
CA LEU A 55 9.60 -6.84 3.79
C LEU A 55 8.79 -7.05 5.06
N ILE A 56 8.19 -5.98 5.56
CA ILE A 56 7.36 -5.98 6.76
C ILE A 56 5.91 -5.73 6.35
N GLY A 57 5.00 -6.57 6.84
CA GLY A 57 3.57 -6.43 6.66
C GLY A 57 2.87 -5.99 7.94
N VAL A 58 1.84 -5.17 7.80
CA VAL A 58 0.93 -4.78 8.89
C VAL A 58 -0.48 -5.16 8.50
N GLU A 59 -1.18 -5.89 9.39
CA GLU A 59 -2.56 -6.30 9.17
C GLU A 59 -3.37 -6.22 10.47
N GLY A 60 -4.52 -5.54 10.41
CA GLY A 60 -5.42 -5.39 11.56
C GLY A 60 -6.31 -6.60 11.81
N PHE A 61 -6.55 -7.43 10.80
CA PHE A 61 -7.50 -8.54 10.87
C PHE A 61 -6.81 -9.89 10.68
N ARG A 62 -6.42 -10.52 11.77
CA ARG A 62 -5.65 -11.78 11.80
C ARG A 62 -6.27 -12.92 10.98
N GLN A 63 -7.59 -12.92 10.79
CA GLN A 63 -8.30 -13.95 10.03
C GLN A 63 -7.99 -13.93 8.52
N TYR A 64 -7.34 -12.87 8.01
CA TYR A 64 -6.83 -12.81 6.63
C TYR A 64 -5.54 -13.61 6.42
N HIS A 65 -5.00 -14.21 7.48
CA HIS A 65 -3.81 -15.04 7.38
C HIS A 65 -3.91 -16.05 6.21
N SER A 66 -2.91 -16.05 5.38
CA SER A 66 -2.78 -16.95 4.23
C SER A 66 -1.32 -17.42 4.10
N PRO A 67 -1.03 -18.47 3.32
CA PRO A 67 0.34 -18.90 3.05
C PRO A 67 1.22 -17.80 2.40
N LEU A 68 0.62 -16.77 1.79
CA LEU A 68 1.39 -15.67 1.20
C LEU A 68 2.04 -14.76 2.26
N TRP A 69 1.60 -14.84 3.52
CA TRP A 69 2.26 -14.12 4.61
C TRP A 69 3.70 -14.63 4.86
N ASP A 70 4.02 -15.86 4.47
CA ASP A 70 5.39 -16.39 4.51
C ASP A 70 6.36 -15.65 3.56
N CYS A 71 5.83 -14.82 2.65
CA CYS A 71 6.62 -13.94 1.81
C CYS A 71 7.19 -12.74 2.58
N TYR A 72 6.61 -12.37 3.72
CA TYR A 72 7.11 -11.28 4.57
C TYR A 72 8.16 -11.81 5.54
N ASP A 73 9.13 -10.96 5.91
CA ASP A 73 10.10 -11.28 6.97
C ASP A 73 9.47 -11.14 8.35
N LEU A 74 8.47 -10.25 8.48
CA LEU A 74 7.68 -10.03 9.69
C LEU A 74 6.28 -9.57 9.29
N VAL A 75 5.25 -10.09 9.97
CA VAL A 75 3.88 -9.57 9.92
C VAL A 75 3.47 -9.14 11.32
N GLU A 76 3.16 -7.86 11.47
CA GLU A 76 2.63 -7.26 12.70
C GLU A 76 1.09 -7.27 12.65
N ILE A 77 0.46 -7.87 13.66
CA ILE A 77 -1.00 -7.88 13.81
C ILE A 77 -1.40 -6.70 14.67
N THR A 78 -1.67 -5.58 14.01
CA THR A 78 -2.02 -4.31 14.65
C THR A 78 -2.71 -3.38 13.64
N THR A 79 -3.35 -2.32 14.13
CA THR A 79 -3.87 -1.28 13.23
C THR A 79 -2.73 -0.47 12.61
N ILE A 80 -3.01 0.15 11.45
CA ILE A 80 -2.04 1.02 10.78
C ILE A 80 -1.66 2.20 11.70
N GLN A 81 -2.64 2.80 12.37
CA GLN A 81 -2.44 3.93 13.28
C GLN A 81 -1.51 3.54 14.43
N ASP A 82 -1.81 2.41 15.12
CA ASP A 82 -0.99 1.94 16.24
C ASP A 82 0.44 1.61 15.78
N TYR A 83 0.60 0.97 14.63
CA TYR A 83 1.92 0.71 14.06
C TYR A 83 2.71 2.00 13.80
N LEU A 84 2.09 2.96 13.13
CA LEU A 84 2.72 4.23 12.82
C LEU A 84 3.03 5.06 14.07
N ASP A 85 2.27 4.90 15.15
CA ASP A 85 2.50 5.58 16.43
C ASP A 85 3.66 4.98 17.22
N ASN A 86 3.79 3.67 17.20
CA ASN A 86 4.73 2.94 18.04
C ASN A 86 6.06 2.62 17.35
N SER A 87 6.13 2.64 16.02
CA SER A 87 7.36 2.39 15.26
C SER A 87 8.13 3.68 14.98
N ASN A 88 9.44 3.69 15.17
CA ASN A 88 10.34 4.76 14.71
C ASN A 88 11.13 4.40 13.44
N ALA A 89 10.84 3.25 12.84
CA ALA A 89 11.51 2.80 11.63
C ALA A 89 11.18 3.68 10.41
N GLN A 90 12.13 3.78 9.50
CA GLN A 90 11.96 4.41 8.19
C GLN A 90 12.19 3.38 7.08
N TYR A 91 11.50 3.57 5.96
CA TYR A 91 11.46 2.63 4.87
C TYR A 91 11.76 3.30 3.53
N ASP A 92 12.42 2.57 2.62
CA ASP A 92 12.66 3.04 1.26
C ASP A 92 11.36 3.04 0.44
N CYS A 93 10.46 2.12 0.72
CA CYS A 93 9.17 2.04 0.07
C CYS A 93 8.07 1.67 1.07
N ILE A 94 6.96 2.39 1.04
CA ILE A 94 5.76 2.06 1.82
C ILE A 94 4.61 1.86 0.84
N LEU A 95 3.86 0.78 1.03
CA LEU A 95 2.66 0.45 0.27
C LEU A 95 1.42 0.71 1.13
N MET A 96 0.39 1.27 0.51
CA MET A 96 -0.93 1.47 1.07
C MET A 96 -1.94 1.23 -0.06
N THR A 97 -2.19 -0.06 -0.34
CA THR A 97 -2.93 -0.48 -1.53
C THR A 97 -4.32 -0.95 -1.16
N ASP A 98 -5.34 -0.28 -1.69
CA ASP A 98 -6.76 -0.51 -1.39
C ASP A 98 -7.04 -0.47 0.13
N VAL A 99 -6.54 0.59 0.75
CA VAL A 99 -6.57 0.83 2.21
C VAL A 99 -7.08 2.22 2.52
N LEU A 100 -6.73 3.21 1.71
CA LEU A 100 -7.00 4.62 1.99
C LEU A 100 -8.50 4.94 2.07
N GLU A 101 -9.32 4.25 1.28
CA GLU A 101 -10.78 4.35 1.26
C GLU A 101 -11.45 3.92 2.57
N HIS A 102 -10.75 3.16 3.40
CA HIS A 102 -11.28 2.68 4.68
C HIS A 102 -11.15 3.70 5.81
N PHE A 103 -10.46 4.81 5.60
CA PHE A 103 -10.35 5.92 6.52
C PHE A 103 -11.25 7.09 6.12
N ASP A 104 -11.70 7.88 7.09
CA ASP A 104 -12.26 9.19 6.78
C ASP A 104 -11.20 10.08 6.11
N LYS A 105 -11.64 11.06 5.29
CA LYS A 105 -10.72 11.94 4.52
C LYS A 105 -9.66 12.60 5.38
N ASP A 106 -10.04 13.14 6.53
CA ASP A 106 -9.13 13.84 7.42
C ASP A 106 -8.11 12.89 8.05
N GLU A 107 -8.57 11.71 8.45
CA GLU A 107 -7.73 10.65 8.99
C GLU A 107 -6.75 10.12 7.93
N GLY A 108 -7.24 9.84 6.73
CA GLY A 108 -6.39 9.41 5.60
C GLY A 108 -5.31 10.43 5.26
N ASN A 109 -5.66 11.73 5.24
CA ASN A 109 -4.69 12.80 5.04
C ASN A 109 -3.65 12.87 6.17
N ALA A 110 -4.07 12.70 7.42
CA ALA A 110 -3.16 12.67 8.57
C ALA A 110 -2.18 11.49 8.48
N ILE A 111 -2.67 10.30 8.08
CA ILE A 111 -1.85 9.10 7.87
C ILE A 111 -0.81 9.34 6.75
N ILE A 112 -1.23 9.84 5.58
CA ILE A 112 -0.30 10.16 4.48
C ILE A 112 0.78 11.13 4.94
N ASN A 113 0.38 12.22 5.58
CA ASN A 113 1.32 13.23 6.09
C ASN A 113 2.30 12.63 7.11
N LYS A 114 1.82 11.79 8.02
CA LYS A 114 2.66 11.11 9.00
C LYS A 114 3.67 10.19 8.31
N ILE A 115 3.22 9.38 7.34
CA ILE A 115 4.08 8.48 6.58
C ILE A 115 5.18 9.27 5.87
N VAL A 116 4.82 10.27 5.07
CA VAL A 116 5.77 11.05 4.26
C VAL A 116 6.80 11.76 5.15
N ASN A 117 6.36 12.38 6.23
CA ASN A 117 7.25 13.17 7.08
C ASN A 117 8.14 12.31 7.99
N THR A 118 7.64 11.17 8.50
CA THR A 118 8.30 10.44 9.59
C THR A 118 8.71 9.01 9.27
N LYS A 119 8.06 8.33 8.30
CA LYS A 119 8.27 6.91 8.03
C LYS A 119 8.99 6.63 6.73
N LEU A 120 9.02 7.56 5.78
CA LEU A 120 9.86 7.41 4.59
C LEU A 120 11.30 7.79 4.91
N ALA A 121 12.25 6.98 4.45
CA ALA A 121 13.65 7.34 4.38
C ALA A 121 13.85 8.51 3.38
N PRO A 122 14.96 9.26 3.43
CA PRO A 122 15.26 10.27 2.41
C PRO A 122 15.25 9.65 1.00
N GLY A 123 14.48 10.25 0.08
CA GLY A 123 14.26 9.72 -1.27
C GLY A 123 13.34 8.48 -1.34
N GLY A 124 12.80 8.03 -0.21
CA GLY A 124 11.84 6.93 -0.16
C GLY A 124 10.50 7.29 -0.80
N ILE A 125 9.71 6.28 -1.16
CA ILE A 125 8.42 6.45 -1.84
C ILE A 125 7.26 5.83 -1.04
N LEU A 126 6.11 6.50 -1.08
CA LEU A 126 4.81 5.95 -0.71
C LEU A 126 4.02 5.65 -1.98
N LEU A 127 3.54 4.44 -2.12
CA LEU A 127 2.64 4.00 -3.19
C LEU A 127 1.25 3.77 -2.62
N VAL A 128 0.28 4.49 -3.16
CA VAL A 128 -1.14 4.39 -2.76
C VAL A 128 -1.95 3.90 -3.94
N SER A 129 -2.83 2.92 -3.74
CA SER A 129 -3.93 2.65 -4.65
C SER A 129 -5.26 2.69 -3.91
N THR A 130 -6.32 3.12 -4.61
CA THR A 130 -7.68 3.18 -4.07
C THR A 130 -8.67 3.23 -5.24
N PRO A 131 -9.91 2.75 -5.10
CA PRO A 131 -10.96 2.97 -6.09
C PRO A 131 -11.17 4.48 -6.36
N ALA A 132 -11.28 4.85 -7.62
CA ALA A 132 -11.56 6.23 -8.04
C ALA A 132 -13.06 6.53 -8.19
N VAL A 133 -13.90 5.54 -7.90
CA VAL A 133 -15.36 5.63 -7.84
C VAL A 133 -15.86 5.11 -6.51
N TRP A 134 -16.97 5.66 -6.05
CA TRP A 134 -17.58 5.16 -4.82
C TRP A 134 -18.06 3.72 -5.00
N ILE A 135 -17.60 2.84 -4.13
CA ILE A 135 -18.05 1.46 -4.02
C ILE A 135 -18.61 1.30 -2.61
N GLU A 136 -19.91 1.03 -2.51
CA GLU A 136 -20.54 0.78 -1.22
C GLU A 136 -20.00 -0.54 -0.65
N GLN A 137 -19.34 -0.47 0.50
CA GLN A 137 -18.81 -1.64 1.21
C GLN A 137 -18.91 -1.40 2.71
N GLY A 138 -19.62 -2.28 3.39
CA GLY A 138 -19.61 -2.38 4.85
C GLY A 138 -18.57 -3.36 5.36
N ALA A 139 -18.73 -3.82 6.60
CA ALA A 139 -17.90 -4.84 7.22
C ALA A 139 -17.88 -6.13 6.39
N ALA A 140 -16.84 -6.33 5.58
CA ALA A 140 -16.68 -7.55 4.81
C ALA A 140 -16.09 -8.65 5.70
N TYR A 141 -16.65 -9.85 5.60
CA TYR A 141 -16.22 -11.02 6.40
C TYR A 141 -16.22 -10.79 7.93
N GLY A 142 -17.05 -9.86 8.41
CA GLY A 142 -17.08 -9.46 9.82
C GLY A 142 -15.93 -8.54 10.25
N ASN A 143 -15.19 -7.99 9.31
CA ASN A 143 -14.10 -7.05 9.54
C ASN A 143 -14.59 -5.61 9.33
N GLU A 144 -14.73 -4.84 10.41
CA GLU A 144 -15.14 -3.43 10.37
C GLU A 144 -14.10 -2.53 9.67
N LEU A 145 -12.83 -2.97 9.61
CA LEU A 145 -11.77 -2.24 8.91
C LEU A 145 -11.98 -2.20 7.39
N GLU A 146 -12.82 -3.08 6.85
CA GLU A 146 -13.15 -3.14 5.42
C GLU A 146 -14.24 -2.12 4.99
N THR A 147 -14.84 -1.40 5.94
CA THR A 147 -15.88 -0.42 5.61
C THR A 147 -15.30 0.74 4.83
N HIS A 148 -15.85 1.04 3.65
CA HIS A 148 -15.49 2.22 2.89
C HIS A 148 -16.06 3.47 3.56
N ARG A 149 -15.21 4.48 3.79
CA ARG A 149 -15.55 5.74 4.45
C ARG A 149 -15.29 6.96 3.58
N SER A 150 -14.40 6.85 2.59
CA SER A 150 -14.04 7.98 1.75
C SER A 150 -13.80 7.60 0.29
N LEU A 151 -14.01 8.57 -0.58
CA LEU A 151 -13.67 8.49 -2.00
C LEU A 151 -12.50 9.45 -2.29
N TRP A 152 -11.50 8.96 -3.02
CA TRP A 152 -10.31 9.71 -3.37
C TRP A 152 -10.21 9.94 -4.87
N HIS A 153 -9.83 11.16 -5.24
CA HIS A 153 -9.58 11.57 -6.62
C HIS A 153 -8.13 12.03 -6.77
N PHE A 154 -7.60 12.01 -7.99
CA PHE A 154 -6.24 12.50 -8.22
C PHE A 154 -6.07 13.97 -7.80
N THR A 155 -7.15 14.76 -7.83
CA THR A 155 -7.15 16.15 -7.38
C THR A 155 -6.86 16.34 -5.90
N ASP A 156 -7.12 15.33 -5.07
CA ASP A 156 -6.81 15.37 -3.63
C ASP A 156 -5.30 15.35 -3.37
N PHE A 157 -4.51 14.90 -4.34
CA PHE A 157 -3.05 14.81 -4.25
C PHE A 157 -2.31 15.93 -4.99
N ILE A 158 -3.01 16.69 -5.82
CA ILE A 158 -2.40 17.82 -6.56
C ILE A 158 -1.89 18.87 -5.58
N GLY A 159 -0.62 19.28 -5.76
CA GLY A 159 0.04 20.26 -4.89
C GLY A 159 0.80 19.67 -3.71
N MET A 160 0.68 18.37 -3.45
CA MET A 160 1.57 17.72 -2.49
C MET A 160 2.98 17.59 -3.07
N PRO A 161 4.04 17.95 -2.33
CA PRO A 161 5.42 17.78 -2.80
C PRO A 161 5.73 16.33 -3.15
N GLY A 162 6.45 16.12 -4.26
CA GLY A 162 6.91 14.80 -4.68
C GLY A 162 5.84 13.87 -5.26
N VAL A 163 4.62 14.36 -5.52
CA VAL A 163 3.52 13.55 -6.07
C VAL A 163 3.69 13.30 -7.57
N GLU A 164 3.45 12.06 -7.96
CA GLU A 164 3.29 11.59 -9.33
C GLU A 164 2.02 10.74 -9.44
N ILE A 165 1.11 11.11 -10.32
CA ILE A 165 -0.09 10.32 -10.61
C ILE A 165 0.27 9.26 -11.65
N ILE A 166 0.28 8.00 -11.23
CA ILE A 166 0.58 6.84 -12.09
C ILE A 166 -0.67 6.42 -12.88
N LYS A 167 -1.84 6.46 -12.22
CA LYS A 167 -3.14 6.15 -12.80
C LYS A 167 -4.17 7.10 -12.20
N ASP A 168 -4.93 7.79 -13.06
CA ASP A 168 -5.75 8.94 -12.66
C ASP A 168 -7.23 8.60 -12.38
N GLY A 169 -7.57 7.34 -12.30
CA GLY A 169 -8.93 6.89 -12.01
C GLY A 169 -9.81 6.71 -13.24
N ARG A 170 -9.31 6.95 -14.46
CA ARG A 170 -10.05 6.60 -15.68
C ARG A 170 -10.18 5.08 -15.81
N GLU A 171 -11.29 4.66 -16.43
CA GLU A 171 -11.55 3.26 -16.73
C GLU A 171 -10.39 2.66 -17.56
N ASP A 172 -9.88 1.52 -17.12
CA ASP A 172 -8.84 0.79 -17.84
C ASP A 172 -9.44 -0.26 -18.79
N ASP A 173 -8.56 -0.98 -19.52
CA ASP A 173 -8.95 -2.01 -20.50
C ASP A 173 -9.76 -3.17 -19.88
N MET A 174 -9.79 -3.28 -18.55
CA MET A 174 -10.51 -4.30 -17.79
C MET A 174 -11.77 -3.76 -17.11
N GLY A 175 -12.11 -2.48 -17.34
CA GLY A 175 -13.28 -1.83 -16.74
C GLY A 175 -13.07 -1.36 -15.29
N TYR A 176 -11.82 -1.30 -14.80
CA TYR A 176 -11.52 -0.81 -13.45
C TYR A 176 -11.19 0.68 -13.45
N MET A 177 -11.70 1.39 -12.47
CA MET A 177 -11.40 2.79 -12.20
C MET A 177 -10.58 2.89 -10.91
N MET A 178 -9.26 2.80 -11.04
CA MET A 178 -8.34 2.85 -9.92
C MET A 178 -7.47 4.10 -9.99
N LEU A 179 -7.29 4.75 -8.87
CA LEU A 179 -6.27 5.76 -8.66
C LEU A 179 -4.99 5.08 -8.16
N VAL A 180 -3.86 5.41 -8.77
CA VAL A 180 -2.53 5.00 -8.27
C VAL A 180 -1.65 6.22 -8.18
N VAL A 181 -1.13 6.48 -6.99
CA VAL A 181 -0.30 7.66 -6.67
C VAL A 181 1.03 7.21 -6.10
N LYS A 182 2.09 7.86 -6.55
CA LYS A 182 3.42 7.78 -5.93
C LYS A 182 3.76 9.12 -5.29
N ILE A 183 4.22 9.09 -4.04
CA ILE A 183 4.72 10.27 -3.33
C ILE A 183 6.17 10.00 -2.95
N THR A 184 7.09 10.82 -3.44
CA THR A 184 8.53 10.72 -3.13
C THR A 184 8.85 11.73 -2.02
N LYS A 185 9.53 11.27 -0.98
CA LYS A 185 10.05 12.17 0.07
C LYS A 185 11.17 13.04 -0.50
N VAL A 186 10.92 14.32 -0.58
CA VAL A 186 11.87 15.37 -0.98
C VAL A 186 12.70 15.86 0.18
#